data_ec3cd0cd20cf9c0ed474f1f5bbbb6d65
#
_entry.id   ec3cd0cd20cf9c0ed474f1f5bbbb6d65
#
_cell.length_a   1.000
_cell.length_b   1.000
_cell.length_c   1.000
_cell.angle_alpha   90.00
_cell.angle_beta   90.00
_cell.angle_gamma   90.00
#
_symmetry.space_group_name_H-M   'P 1'
#
loop_
_entity.id
_entity.type
_entity.pdbx_description
1 polymer ?
#
loop_
_entity_poly.entity_id
_entity_poly.type
_entity_poly.pdbx_seq_one_letter_code
_entity_poly.pdbx_strand_id
1 'polypeptide(L)'
;MSATHVTDSSTMTAPALYLALELSWTTWKLAFTVGAGQKPRLRSIPARDTDALICEIRAARRWFGLPEEAPVISCYEAGHDGFWLHRYLEHHRVENLVVDSASIQGIRSLLRKP
;
A
#
# COMPACT_ATOMS: atom_id res chain seq x y z
N MET A 1 20.51 5.30 21.99
CA MET A 1 20.25 5.84 21.63
C MET A 1 20.02 6.15 21.44
N SER A 2 19.86 6.09 21.30
CA SER A 2 19.47 6.68 20.84
C SER A 2 19.24 6.98 20.47
N ALA A 3 19.19 7.04 20.26
CA ALA A 3 18.91 7.58 19.61
C ALA A 3 18.84 7.84 19.22
N THR A 4 18.82 7.87 19.16
CA THR A 4 18.79 8.28 18.57
C THR A 4 18.95 8.38 18.20
N HIS A 5 18.87 8.34 18.00
CA HIS A 5 18.95 8.59 17.26
C HIS A 5 18.91 8.53 16.71
N VAL A 6 18.95 8.50 16.71
CA VAL A 6 18.81 8.61 15.89
C VAL A 6 18.74 8.45 15.30
N THR A 7 18.77 8.49 15.25
CA THR A 7 18.65 8.49 14.49
C THR A 7 18.58 8.29 13.88
N ASP A 8 18.55 8.35 13.83
CA ASP A 8 18.39 8.25 13.05
C ASP A 8 18.20 7.99 12.45
N SER A 9 18.15 8.15 12.46
CA SER A 9 17.87 7.90 11.66
C SER A 9 17.66 7.26 11.24
N SER A 10 17.70 7.27 11.31
CA SER A 10 17.50 6.58 10.78
C SER A 10 17.21 5.85 10.85
N THR A 11 17.17 6.15 11.29
CA THR A 11 16.86 5.53 11.31
C THR A 11 16.49 4.89 11.24
N MET A 12 17.06 5.28 11.59
CA MET A 12 16.45 4.56 11.15
C MET A 12 15.08 4.22 11.09
N THR A 13 14.45 4.32 10.21
CA THR A 13 13.07 4.06 9.97
C THR A 13 12.87 2.58 9.67
N ALA A 14 11.92 1.94 10.33
CA ALA A 14 11.57 0.56 10.01
C ALA A 14 11.08 0.51 8.56
N PRO A 15 11.45 -0.52 7.80
CA PRO A 15 10.95 -0.64 6.43
C PRO A 15 9.43 -0.82 6.42
N ALA A 16 8.79 -0.19 5.45
CA ALA A 16 7.35 -0.23 5.30
C ALA A 16 6.97 -0.70 3.90
N LEU A 17 5.82 -1.32 3.80
CA LEU A 17 5.25 -1.71 2.52
C LEU A 17 4.25 -0.63 2.10
N TYR A 18 4.39 -0.14 0.88
CA TYR A 18 3.49 0.86 0.33
C TYR A 18 2.58 0.19 -0.69
N LEU A 19 1.30 0.53 -0.64
CA LEU A 19 0.29 -0.06 -1.50
C LEU A 19 -0.57 1.03 -2.11
N ALA A 20 -0.65 1.04 -3.44
CA ALA A 20 -1.60 1.89 -4.16
C ALA A 20 -2.68 0.98 -4.74
N LEU A 21 -3.95 1.37 -4.51
CA LEU A 21 -5.08 0.63 -5.06
C LEU A 21 -5.76 1.46 -6.13
N GLU A 22 -6.01 0.83 -7.26
CA GLU A 22 -6.86 1.41 -8.30
C GLU A 22 -8.14 0.61 -8.33
N LEU A 23 -9.24 1.24 -7.94
CA LEU A 23 -10.52 0.57 -7.74
C LEU A 23 -11.39 0.71 -8.99
N SER A 24 -12.02 -0.38 -9.38
CA SER A 24 -13.02 -0.34 -10.44
C SER A 24 -14.16 -1.26 -10.04
N TRP A 25 -15.19 -1.32 -10.87
CA TRP A 25 -16.39 -2.08 -10.51
C TRP A 25 -16.14 -3.58 -10.43
N THR A 26 -15.22 -4.11 -11.24
CA THR A 26 -15.02 -5.55 -11.34
C THR A 26 -13.68 -6.01 -10.84
N THR A 27 -12.66 -5.16 -10.93
CA THR A 27 -11.29 -5.56 -10.63
C THR A 27 -10.59 -4.43 -9.89
N TRP A 28 -9.85 -4.79 -8.86
CA TRP A 28 -8.97 -3.85 -8.17
C TRP A 28 -7.54 -4.17 -8.54
N LYS A 29 -6.77 -3.13 -8.91
CA LYS A 29 -5.35 -3.27 -9.19
C LYS A 29 -4.55 -2.81 -7.99
N LEU A 30 -3.53 -3.58 -7.66
CA LEU A 30 -2.68 -3.32 -6.50
C LEU A 30 -1.25 -3.13 -6.95
N ALA A 31 -0.61 -2.07 -6.49
CA ALA A 31 0.81 -1.84 -6.74
C ALA A 31 1.52 -1.75 -5.40
N PHE A 32 2.45 -2.65 -5.18
CA PHE A 32 3.23 -2.71 -3.93
C PHE A 32 4.65 -2.28 -4.19
N THR A 33 5.22 -1.49 -3.28
CA THR A 33 6.62 -1.11 -3.35
C THR A 33 7.18 -0.88 -1.95
N VAL A 34 8.50 -0.91 -1.84
CA VAL A 34 9.16 -0.59 -0.57
C VAL A 34 9.94 0.72 -0.65
N GLY A 35 9.88 1.40 -1.80
CA GLY A 35 10.50 2.71 -1.91
C GLY A 35 10.85 3.07 -3.33
N ALA A 36 11.38 4.27 -3.48
CA ALA A 36 11.78 4.80 -4.77
C ALA A 36 12.89 3.93 -5.35
N GLY A 37 12.85 3.72 -6.65
CA GLY A 37 13.86 2.93 -7.34
C GLY A 37 13.58 1.44 -7.34
N GLN A 38 12.60 1.00 -6.59
CA GLN A 38 12.22 -0.41 -6.57
C GLN A 38 11.11 -0.65 -7.59
N LYS A 39 11.24 -1.74 -8.34
CA LYS A 39 10.18 -2.12 -9.26
C LYS A 39 8.95 -2.55 -8.49
N PRO A 40 7.78 -1.96 -8.78
CA PRO A 40 6.59 -2.34 -8.02
C PRO A 40 6.12 -3.76 -8.38
N ARG A 41 5.52 -4.41 -7.41
CA ARG A 41 4.86 -5.69 -7.62
C ARG A 41 3.39 -5.40 -7.92
N LEU A 42 2.95 -5.77 -9.12
CA LEU A 42 1.59 -5.47 -9.58
C LEU A 42 0.72 -6.71 -9.47
N ARG A 43 -0.47 -6.55 -8.90
CA ARG A 43 -1.42 -7.66 -8.74
C ARG A 43 -2.81 -7.16 -9.05
N SER A 44 -3.70 -8.07 -9.37
CA SER A 44 -5.12 -7.77 -9.58
C SER A 44 -5.94 -8.74 -8.76
N ILE A 45 -7.02 -8.23 -8.18
CA ILE A 45 -7.96 -9.07 -7.43
C ILE A 45 -9.37 -8.71 -7.87
N PRO A 46 -10.35 -9.60 -7.62
CA PRO A 46 -11.74 -9.22 -7.85
C PRO A 46 -12.11 -8.05 -6.95
N ALA A 47 -12.94 -7.16 -7.47
CA ALA A 47 -13.37 -6.00 -6.70
C ALA A 47 -14.03 -6.43 -5.40
N ARG A 48 -13.68 -5.76 -4.31
CA ARG A 48 -14.25 -5.97 -2.97
C ARG A 48 -13.95 -7.33 -2.35
N ASP A 49 -13.02 -8.07 -2.94
CA ASP A 49 -12.57 -9.35 -2.35
C ASP A 49 -11.51 -9.06 -1.29
N THR A 50 -11.98 -8.79 -0.08
CA THR A 50 -11.09 -8.36 1.00
C THR A 50 -10.17 -9.48 1.47
N ASP A 51 -10.61 -10.73 1.38
CA ASP A 51 -9.72 -11.85 1.71
C ASP A 51 -8.53 -11.91 0.75
N ALA A 52 -8.80 -11.72 -0.55
CA ALA A 52 -7.75 -11.68 -1.54
C ALA A 52 -6.80 -10.50 -1.27
N LEU A 53 -7.34 -9.36 -0.87
CA LEU A 53 -6.53 -8.19 -0.56
C LEU A 53 -5.54 -8.48 0.57
N ILE A 54 -6.02 -9.06 1.65
CA ILE A 54 -5.15 -9.39 2.78
C ILE A 54 -4.10 -10.42 2.38
N CYS A 55 -4.47 -11.42 1.59
CA CYS A 55 -3.52 -12.42 1.10
C CYS A 55 -2.42 -11.77 0.26
N GLU A 56 -2.79 -10.81 -0.60
CA GLU A 56 -1.80 -10.14 -1.43
C GLU A 56 -0.88 -9.25 -0.61
N ILE A 57 -1.39 -8.62 0.44
CA ILE A 57 -0.53 -7.84 1.34
C ILE A 57 0.50 -8.74 2.00
N ARG A 58 0.08 -9.89 2.49
CA ARG A 58 1.01 -10.85 3.10
C ARG A 58 2.04 -11.33 2.10
N ALA A 59 1.59 -11.66 0.89
CA ALA A 59 2.50 -12.12 -0.16
C ALA A 59 3.52 -11.05 -0.52
N ALA A 60 3.09 -9.78 -0.56
CA ALA A 60 3.99 -8.68 -0.89
C ALA A 60 5.06 -8.51 0.19
N ARG A 61 4.69 -8.62 1.47
CA ARG A 61 5.70 -8.56 2.53
C ARG A 61 6.78 -9.61 2.31
N ARG A 62 6.36 -10.85 2.01
CA ARG A 62 7.31 -11.93 1.76
C ARG A 62 8.14 -11.68 0.50
N TRP A 63 7.49 -11.17 -0.54
CA TRP A 63 8.17 -10.89 -1.81
C TRP A 63 9.32 -9.90 -1.61
N PHE A 64 9.09 -8.87 -0.79
CA PHE A 64 10.09 -7.84 -0.54
C PHE A 64 11.00 -8.15 0.65
N GLY A 65 10.83 -9.32 1.28
CA GLY A 65 11.68 -9.71 2.40
C GLY A 65 11.41 -8.93 3.68
N LEU A 66 10.19 -8.43 3.85
CA LEU A 66 9.82 -7.66 5.04
C LEU A 66 9.32 -8.56 6.15
N PRO A 67 9.47 -8.14 7.42
CA PRO A 67 8.86 -8.87 8.53
C PRO A 67 7.35 -8.93 8.38
N GLU A 68 6.73 -9.94 8.98
CA GLU A 68 5.27 -10.08 8.94
C GLU A 68 4.54 -8.89 9.50
N GLU A 69 5.14 -8.23 10.49
CA GLU A 69 4.52 -7.09 11.15
C GLU A 69 4.95 -5.76 10.56
N ALA A 70 5.67 -5.75 9.44
CA ALA A 70 6.09 -4.49 8.82
C ALA A 70 4.88 -3.61 8.54
N PRO A 71 4.97 -2.31 8.82
CA PRO A 71 3.84 -1.41 8.59
C PRO A 71 3.46 -1.38 7.11
N VAL A 72 2.16 -1.21 6.86
CA VAL A 72 1.64 -1.07 5.50
C VAL A 72 0.94 0.28 5.42
N ILE A 73 1.30 1.04 4.41
CA ILE A 73 0.72 2.35 4.14
C ILE A 73 0.08 2.28 2.77
N SER A 74 -1.22 2.52 2.71
CA SER A 74 -1.95 2.41 1.46
C SER A 74 -2.62 3.72 1.08
N CYS A 75 -3.00 3.83 -0.18
CA CYS A 75 -3.81 4.94 -0.66
C CYS A 75 -4.65 4.51 -1.84
N TYR A 76 -5.78 5.20 -2.00
CA TYR A 76 -6.61 5.03 -3.19
C TYR A 76 -7.38 6.32 -3.44
N GLU A 77 -7.87 6.47 -4.67
CA GLU A 77 -8.65 7.65 -5.04
C GLU A 77 -10.09 7.49 -4.53
N ALA A 78 -10.62 8.55 -3.93
CA ALA A 78 -12.01 8.57 -3.47
C ALA A 78 -12.94 8.21 -4.61
N GLY A 79 -13.91 7.39 -4.35
CA GLY A 79 -14.84 6.95 -5.39
C GLY A 79 -16.00 6.17 -4.79
N HIS A 80 -16.59 5.31 -5.60
CA HIS A 80 -17.84 4.64 -5.25
C HIS A 80 -17.72 3.64 -4.11
N ASP A 81 -16.52 3.22 -3.75
CA ASP A 81 -16.37 2.34 -2.59
C ASP A 81 -16.33 3.12 -1.27
N GLY A 82 -16.29 4.46 -1.35
CA GLY A 82 -16.46 5.32 -0.19
C GLY A 82 -15.49 5.03 0.93
N PHE A 83 -15.98 5.20 2.16
CA PHE A 83 -15.13 5.09 3.32
C PHE A 83 -15.10 3.70 3.95
N TRP A 84 -15.92 2.75 3.46
CA TRP A 84 -15.92 1.44 4.08
C TRP A 84 -14.56 0.75 3.91
N LEU A 85 -13.93 0.92 2.75
CA LEU A 85 -12.63 0.33 2.50
C LEU A 85 -11.57 0.96 3.39
N HIS A 86 -11.63 2.28 3.56
CA HIS A 86 -10.73 2.98 4.46
C HIS A 86 -10.83 2.39 5.88
N ARG A 87 -12.06 2.26 6.37
CA ARG A 87 -12.27 1.70 7.70
C ARG A 87 -11.81 0.26 7.80
N TYR A 88 -12.03 -0.52 6.75
CA TYR A 88 -11.58 -1.91 6.71
C TYR A 88 -10.05 -1.99 6.82
N LEU A 89 -9.35 -1.18 6.01
CA LEU A 89 -7.89 -1.18 6.02
C LEU A 89 -7.36 -0.75 7.39
N GLU A 90 -7.91 0.32 7.95
CA GLU A 90 -7.48 0.79 9.27
C GLU A 90 -7.73 -0.26 10.34
N HIS A 91 -8.84 -0.97 10.25
CA HIS A 91 -9.15 -2.04 11.19
C HIS A 91 -8.11 -3.16 11.12
N HIS A 92 -7.54 -3.39 9.95
CA HIS A 92 -6.52 -4.41 9.75
C HIS A 92 -5.10 -3.84 9.87
N ARG A 93 -4.97 -2.67 10.51
CA ARG A 93 -3.70 -2.03 10.82
C ARG A 93 -2.93 -1.61 9.59
N VAL A 94 -3.65 -1.29 8.52
CA VAL A 94 -3.08 -0.69 7.33
C VAL A 94 -3.40 0.80 7.40
N GLU A 95 -2.38 1.62 7.50
CA GLU A 95 -2.58 3.07 7.46
C GLU A 95 -3.02 3.44 6.05
N ASN A 96 -4.14 4.15 5.92
CA ASN A 96 -4.73 4.40 4.61
C ASN A 96 -5.05 5.87 4.40
N LEU A 97 -4.75 6.36 3.20
CA LEU A 97 -5.09 7.71 2.76
C LEU A 97 -6.06 7.62 1.60
N VAL A 98 -7.14 8.39 1.69
CA VAL A 98 -8.06 8.55 0.56
C VAL A 98 -7.69 9.87 -0.09
N VAL A 99 -7.33 9.83 -1.38
CA VAL A 99 -6.77 10.98 -2.06
C VAL A 99 -7.67 11.45 -3.20
N ASP A 100 -7.45 12.65 -3.67
CA ASP A 100 -8.19 13.18 -4.81
C ASP A 100 -7.46 12.85 -6.12
N SER A 101 -8.11 13.17 -7.24
CA SER A 101 -7.56 12.82 -8.56
C SER A 101 -6.22 13.47 -8.84
N ALA A 102 -6.01 14.68 -8.36
CA ALA A 102 -4.75 15.38 -8.60
C ALA A 102 -3.61 14.67 -7.90
N SER A 103 -3.83 14.23 -6.66
CA SER A 103 -2.82 13.52 -5.89
C SER A 103 -2.51 12.15 -6.46
N ILE A 104 -3.51 11.49 -7.04
CA ILE A 104 -3.37 10.11 -7.52
C ILE A 104 -2.46 10.00 -8.75
N GLN A 105 -2.15 11.10 -9.44
CA GLN A 105 -1.33 11.06 -10.64
C GLN A 105 0.02 10.39 -10.40
N GLY A 106 0.68 10.74 -9.32
CA GLY A 106 1.95 10.10 -8.98
C GLY A 106 1.81 8.62 -8.71
N ILE A 107 0.69 8.22 -8.13
CA ILE A 107 0.42 6.81 -7.83
C ILE A 107 0.14 6.03 -9.12
N ARG A 108 -0.63 6.62 -10.01
CA ARG A 108 -0.91 6.01 -11.32
C ARG A 108 0.37 5.81 -12.13
N SER A 109 1.34 6.68 -11.95
CA SER A 109 2.65 6.51 -12.55
C SER A 109 3.30 5.20 -12.13
N LEU A 110 3.18 4.85 -10.86
CA LEU A 110 3.70 3.58 -10.36
C LEU A 110 3.00 2.40 -11.03
N LEU A 111 1.68 2.50 -11.21
CA LEU A 111 0.90 1.42 -11.82
C LEU A 111 1.23 1.20 -13.29
N ARG A 112 1.72 2.21 -13.98
CA ARG A 112 2.03 2.15 -15.41
C ARG A 112 3.46 1.78 -15.70
N LYS A 113 4.35 1.95 -14.76
CA LYS A 113 5.76 1.69 -15.02
C LYS A 113 6.03 0.21 -15.18
N PRO A 114 6.81 -0.14 -16.20
CA PRO A 114 7.18 -1.54 -16.38
C PRO A 114 8.09 -2.04 -15.28
#